data_741ab2817cca3cf276adcb496607d21a
#
_entry.id   741ab2817cca3cf276adcb496607d21a
#
_cell.length_a   1.000
_cell.length_b   1.000
_cell.length_c   1.000
_cell.angle_alpha   90.00
_cell.angle_beta   90.00
_cell.angle_gamma   90.00
#
_symmetry.space_group_name_H-M   'P 1'
#
loop_
_entity.id
_entity.type
_entity.pdbx_description
1 polymer ?
#
loop_
_entity_poly.entity_id
_entity_poly.type
_entity_poly.pdbx_seq_one_letter_code
_entity_poly.pdbx_strand_id
1 'polypeptide(L)'
;MRADKETVARLLKTARGQLDGILKMVEDDRYCMDISNQVMATEAILRKANKEILKAHMKGCVQAALNSEDGEQKINELVELIDKLAK
;
A
#
# COMPACT_ATOMS: atom_id res chain seq x y z
N MET A 1 14.57 -0.21 3.06
CA MET A 1 13.32 0.48 2.67
C MET A 1 13.39 1.94 3.08
N ARG A 2 12.96 2.85 2.20
CA ARG A 2 13.02 4.31 2.47
C ARG A 2 11.87 4.83 3.32
N ALA A 3 10.75 4.12 3.33
CA ALA A 3 9.60 4.49 4.15
C ALA A 3 9.88 4.22 5.64
N ASP A 4 9.13 4.89 6.51
CA ASP A 4 9.22 4.66 7.94
C ASP A 4 8.76 3.24 8.28
N LYS A 5 9.69 2.45 8.76
CA LYS A 5 9.48 1.03 9.07
C LYS A 5 8.36 0.84 10.10
N GLU A 6 8.30 1.68 11.12
CA GLU A 6 7.29 1.56 12.18
C GLU A 6 5.89 1.85 11.66
N THR A 7 5.74 2.88 10.83
CA THR A 7 4.46 3.25 10.24
C THR A 7 3.94 2.15 9.33
N VAL A 8 4.79 1.64 8.43
CA VAL A 8 4.40 0.56 7.51
C VAL A 8 4.07 -0.71 8.28
N ALA A 9 4.90 -1.09 9.25
CA ALA A 9 4.65 -2.27 10.06
C ALA A 9 3.33 -2.17 10.84
N ARG A 10 3.03 -1.00 11.41
CA ARG A 10 1.78 -0.77 12.14
C ARG A 10 0.56 -0.96 11.25
N LEU A 11 0.60 -0.41 10.05
CA LEU A 11 -0.49 -0.56 9.08
C LEU A 11 -0.69 -2.01 8.67
N LEU A 12 0.41 -2.73 8.41
CA LEU A 12 0.34 -4.15 8.03
C LEU A 12 -0.14 -5.03 9.18
N LYS A 13 0.25 -4.73 10.42
CA LYS A 13 -0.24 -5.45 11.59
C LYS A 13 -1.75 -5.22 11.79
N THR A 14 -2.22 -4.00 11.54
CA THR A 14 -3.65 -3.70 11.55
C THR A 14 -4.39 -4.54 10.51
N ALA A 15 -3.87 -4.60 9.29
CA ALA A 15 -4.45 -5.43 8.23
C ALA A 15 -4.47 -6.91 8.61
N ARG A 16 -3.39 -7.40 9.23
CA ARG A 16 -3.31 -8.78 9.70
C ARG A 16 -4.40 -9.10 10.72
N GLY A 17 -4.60 -8.22 11.69
CA GLY A 17 -5.67 -8.40 12.68
C GLY A 17 -7.06 -8.38 12.05
N GLN A 18 -7.28 -7.52 11.06
CA GLN A 18 -8.55 -7.48 10.32
C GLN A 18 -8.76 -8.76 9.53
N LEU A 19 -7.71 -9.31 8.92
CA LEU A 19 -7.79 -10.59 8.20
C LEU A 19 -8.18 -11.73 9.13
N ASP A 20 -7.63 -11.77 10.34
CA ASP A 20 -8.02 -12.78 11.33
C ASP A 20 -9.51 -12.67 11.67
N GLY A 21 -10.01 -11.46 11.83
CA GLY A 21 -11.43 -11.22 12.06
C GLY A 21 -12.30 -11.63 10.90
N ILE A 22 -11.87 -11.38 9.67
CA ILE A 22 -12.57 -11.80 8.45
C ILE A 22 -12.64 -13.31 8.35
N LEU A 23 -11.54 -14.00 8.64
CA LEU A 23 -11.52 -15.46 8.65
C LEU A 23 -12.54 -16.02 9.63
N LYS A 24 -12.66 -15.43 10.80
CA LYS A 24 -13.65 -15.84 11.78
C LYS A 24 -15.08 -15.59 11.27
N MET A 25 -15.32 -14.48 10.61
CA MET A 25 -16.63 -14.21 10.00
C MET A 25 -17.00 -15.29 8.97
N VAL A 26 -16.04 -15.72 8.17
CA VAL A 26 -16.23 -16.80 7.20
C VAL A 26 -16.55 -18.11 7.90
N GLU A 27 -15.80 -18.44 8.95
CA GLU A 27 -16.03 -19.66 9.73
C GLU A 27 -17.43 -19.69 10.37
N ASP A 28 -17.91 -18.52 10.80
CA ASP A 28 -19.23 -18.36 11.44
C ASP A 28 -20.36 -18.15 10.44
N ASP A 29 -20.08 -18.27 9.16
CA ASP A 29 -21.08 -18.05 8.07
C ASP A 29 -21.83 -16.73 8.19
N ARG A 30 -21.09 -15.65 8.50
CA ARG A 30 -21.69 -14.32 8.59
C ARG A 30 -22.22 -13.87 7.23
N TYR A 31 -23.10 -12.90 7.25
CA TYR A 31 -23.70 -12.35 6.04
C TYR A 31 -22.63 -11.86 5.05
N CYS A 32 -22.73 -12.30 3.78
CA CYS A 32 -21.68 -12.05 2.80
C CYS A 32 -21.38 -10.56 2.58
N MET A 33 -22.36 -9.68 2.69
CA MET A 33 -22.11 -8.25 2.52
C MET A 33 -21.32 -7.66 3.69
N ASP A 34 -21.49 -8.18 4.89
CA ASP A 34 -20.69 -7.77 6.05
C ASP A 34 -19.24 -8.20 5.86
N ILE A 35 -19.03 -9.41 5.37
CA ILE A 35 -17.69 -9.92 5.08
C ILE A 35 -17.04 -9.07 3.98
N SER A 36 -17.77 -8.77 2.91
CA SER A 36 -17.29 -7.95 1.81
C SER A 36 -16.87 -6.55 2.28
N ASN A 37 -17.67 -5.93 3.15
CA ASN A 37 -17.35 -4.62 3.70
C ASN A 37 -16.05 -4.65 4.52
N GLN A 38 -15.83 -5.73 5.28
CA GLN A 38 -14.59 -5.90 6.05
C GLN A 38 -13.38 -6.11 5.13
N VAL A 39 -13.56 -6.85 4.04
CA VAL A 39 -12.50 -7.03 3.03
C VAL A 39 -12.12 -5.66 2.43
N MET A 40 -13.11 -4.85 2.09
CA MET A 40 -12.84 -3.52 1.54
C MET A 40 -12.10 -2.61 2.54
N ALA A 41 -12.42 -2.71 3.82
CA ALA A 41 -11.70 -1.97 4.87
C ALA A 41 -10.22 -2.39 4.94
N THR A 42 -9.96 -3.69 4.84
CA THR A 42 -8.58 -4.22 4.85
C THR A 42 -7.82 -3.80 3.59
N GLU A 43 -8.48 -3.82 2.44
CA GLU A 43 -7.89 -3.32 1.19
C GLU A 43 -7.45 -1.86 1.33
N ALA A 44 -8.28 -1.03 1.99
CA ALA A 44 -7.95 0.38 2.21
C ALA A 44 -6.69 0.54 3.08
N ILE A 45 -6.53 -0.30 4.12
CA ILE A 45 -5.34 -0.29 4.97
C ILE A 45 -4.10 -0.70 4.17
N LEU A 46 -4.21 -1.76 3.36
CA LEU A 46 -3.10 -2.21 2.50
C LEU A 46 -2.72 -1.13 1.49
N ARG A 47 -3.71 -0.46 0.91
CA ARG A 47 -3.48 0.64 -0.02
C ARG A 47 -2.74 1.79 0.65
N LYS A 48 -3.12 2.11 1.89
CA LYS A 48 -2.46 3.16 2.69
C LYS A 48 -1.00 2.80 2.97
N ALA A 49 -0.73 1.55 3.34
CA ALA A 49 0.64 1.07 3.56
C ALA A 49 1.47 1.18 2.27
N ASN A 50 0.88 0.80 1.15
CA ASN A 50 1.55 0.86 -0.15
C ASN A 50 1.85 2.31 -0.54
N LYS A 51 0.93 3.24 -0.30
CA LYS A 51 1.17 4.66 -0.55
C LYS A 51 2.34 5.20 0.26
N GLU A 52 2.46 4.81 1.53
CA GLU A 52 3.59 5.23 2.37
C GLU A 52 4.92 4.73 1.80
N ILE A 53 4.96 3.47 1.36
CA ILE A 53 6.16 2.88 0.76
C ILE A 53 6.53 3.61 -0.52
N LEU A 54 5.58 3.78 -1.44
CA LEU A 54 5.83 4.38 -2.75
C LEU A 54 6.14 5.86 -2.66
N LYS A 55 5.48 6.59 -1.76
CA LYS A 55 5.74 8.01 -1.54
C LYS A 55 7.19 8.26 -1.12
N ALA A 56 7.70 7.47 -0.18
CA ALA A 56 9.08 7.58 0.27
C ALA A 56 10.06 7.18 -0.83
N HIS A 57 9.74 6.12 -1.58
CA HIS A 57 10.55 5.67 -2.70
C HIS A 57 10.61 6.74 -3.80
N MET A 58 9.48 7.37 -4.12
CA MET A 58 9.38 8.42 -5.13
C MET A 58 10.24 9.63 -4.78
N LYS A 59 10.22 10.07 -3.51
CA LYS A 59 11.09 11.16 -3.05
C LYS A 59 12.55 10.87 -3.33
N GLY A 60 13.00 9.66 -3.01
CA GLY A 60 14.38 9.24 -3.26
C GLY A 60 14.70 9.18 -4.74
N CYS A 61 13.77 8.70 -5.57
CA CYS A 61 13.95 8.63 -7.02
C CYS A 61 14.04 10.02 -7.64
N VAL A 62 13.20 10.97 -7.20
CA VAL A 62 13.26 12.34 -7.69
C VAL A 62 14.61 12.98 -7.37
N GLN A 63 15.09 12.81 -6.14
CA GLN A 63 16.42 13.30 -5.75
C GLN A 63 17.52 12.67 -6.59
N ALA A 64 17.44 11.36 -6.82
CA ALA A 64 18.41 10.65 -7.66
C ALA A 64 18.34 11.12 -9.12
N ALA A 65 17.14 11.40 -9.64
CA ALA A 65 16.92 11.88 -11.00
C ALA A 65 17.55 13.26 -11.22
N LEU A 66 17.47 14.14 -10.22
CA LEU A 66 18.05 15.49 -10.29
C LEU A 66 19.59 15.46 -10.37
N ASN A 67 20.20 14.37 -9.91
CA ASN A 67 21.66 14.20 -9.83
C ASN A 67 22.20 13.13 -10.77
N SER A 68 21.41 12.68 -11.76
CA SER A 68 21.76 11.53 -12.59
C SER A 68 21.47 11.81 -14.07
N GLU A 69 22.28 11.18 -14.95
CA GLU A 69 22.05 11.22 -16.41
C GLU A 69 20.81 10.43 -16.80
N ASP A 70 20.38 9.46 -15.98
CA ASP A 70 19.19 8.64 -16.21
C ASP A 70 17.91 9.24 -15.63
N GLY A 71 17.90 10.54 -15.33
CA GLY A 71 16.80 11.22 -14.68
C GLY A 71 15.46 11.06 -15.39
N GLU A 72 15.46 11.16 -16.72
CA GLU A 72 14.25 11.02 -17.53
C GLU A 72 13.64 9.64 -17.39
N GLN A 73 14.46 8.59 -17.45
CA GLN A 73 14.01 7.21 -17.29
C GLN A 73 13.42 6.96 -15.91
N LYS A 74 14.06 7.49 -14.86
CA LYS A 74 13.56 7.36 -13.48
C LYS A 74 12.23 8.06 -13.30
N ILE A 75 12.04 9.22 -13.92
CA ILE A 75 10.78 9.96 -13.89
C ILE A 75 9.68 9.15 -14.59
N ASN A 76 9.99 8.53 -15.73
CA ASN A 76 9.03 7.68 -16.45
C ASN A 76 8.60 6.49 -15.60
N GLU A 77 9.52 5.87 -14.85
CA GLU A 77 9.18 4.79 -13.93
C GLU A 77 8.21 5.25 -12.84
N LEU A 78 8.40 6.47 -12.32
CA LEU A 78 7.50 7.06 -11.34
C LEU A 78 6.10 7.29 -11.90
N VAL A 79 6.01 7.77 -13.13
CA VAL A 79 4.72 7.97 -13.81
C VAL A 79 3.98 6.64 -13.95
N GLU A 80 4.68 5.56 -14.32
CA GLU A 80 4.08 4.23 -14.40
C GLU A 80 3.55 3.75 -13.06
N LEU A 81 4.31 3.99 -11.97
CA LEU A 81 3.87 3.63 -10.62
C LEU A 81 2.62 4.40 -10.20
N ILE A 82 2.56 5.70 -10.49
CA ILE A 82 1.40 6.54 -10.21
C ILE A 82 0.18 6.01 -10.96
N ASP A 83 0.34 5.64 -12.23
CA ASP A 83 -0.75 5.08 -13.03
C ASP A 83 -1.28 3.78 -12.44
N LYS A 84 -0.40 2.90 -11.95
CA LYS A 84 -0.81 1.66 -11.28
C LYS A 84 -1.58 1.92 -10.00
N LEU A 85 -1.18 2.94 -9.24
CA LEU A 85 -1.85 3.31 -7.98
C LEU A 85 -3.24 3.90 -8.23
N ALA A 86 -3.43 4.58 -9.35
CA ALA A 86 -4.70 5.23 -9.68
C ALA A 86 -5.77 4.23 -10.13
N LYS A 87 -5.38 3.03 -10.46
CA LYS A 87 -6.33 1.94 -10.78
C LYS A 87 -6.82 1.26 -9.50
#